data_3d8edb102e0329588cc32079a702509e
#
_entry.id   3d8edb102e0329588cc32079a702509e
#
_cell.length_a   1.000
_cell.length_b   1.000
_cell.length_c   1.000
_cell.angle_alpha   90.00
_cell.angle_beta   90.00
_cell.angle_gamma   90.00
#
_symmetry.space_group_name_H-M   'P 1'
#
loop_
_entity.id
_entity.type
_entity.pdbx_description
1 polymer ?
#
loop_
_entity_poly.entity_id
_entity_poly.type
_entity_poly.pdbx_seq_one_letter_code
_entity_poly.pdbx_strand_id
1 'polypeptide(L)'
;MSESTWAVPDSRKLTFDDADEPVTKLQVRVVNGTVNVVGTEESSARLEVSSVEGPPLIVTRDGATLTIGYEDLPWRGFLKWLDPQGWNRSAVVSLAVPAGADVEVGMVGAGAVVSGIRGRTEVRGVSGDTTLVKLAGPVRAESVTGNLEAQAVTGELRFKSVSGDLTVIEGAGGRVAAESVSGDMLLDLDPTARATDIRLTTVSGEVAIRLPHPADARVEANTASGAVSNAFEDLRISGNWGTKKITGTLGAGNGTLRATTVSGSIALLRRPADEEPPFEDAPGENPPAGDAASGGPAPEGASSPADDQSGSAGSTKKVL
;
A
#
# COMPACT_ATOMS: atom_id res chain seq x y z
N MET A 1 -5.93 22.41 27.99
CA MET A 1 -5.83 22.13 26.56
C MET A 1 -5.35 23.40 25.90
N SER A 2 -4.14 23.43 25.38
CA SER A 2 -3.59 24.57 24.66
C SER A 2 -3.67 24.27 23.17
N GLU A 3 -4.50 25.04 22.46
CA GLU A 3 -4.53 25.00 21.00
C GLU A 3 -3.38 25.84 20.47
N SER A 4 -2.60 25.28 19.56
CA SER A 4 -1.52 25.96 18.86
C SER A 4 -1.75 25.89 17.36
N THR A 5 -1.66 27.04 16.69
CA THR A 5 -1.91 27.15 15.26
C THR A 5 -0.75 27.82 14.55
N TRP A 6 -0.35 27.27 13.41
CA TRP A 6 0.71 27.77 12.54
C TRP A 6 0.20 27.93 11.11
N ALA A 7 0.42 29.09 10.53
CA ALA A 7 0.27 29.29 9.09
C ALA A 7 1.56 28.93 8.38
N VAL A 8 1.48 28.12 7.35
CA VAL A 8 2.62 27.62 6.57
C VAL A 8 2.44 28.03 5.11
N PRO A 9 2.96 29.19 4.71
CA PRO A 9 2.86 29.69 3.34
C PRO A 9 3.89 29.04 2.39
N ASP A 10 5.00 28.54 2.91
CA ASP A 10 6.13 27.99 2.16
C ASP A 10 6.65 26.71 2.81
N SER A 11 7.75 26.18 2.26
CA SER A 11 8.39 24.99 2.82
C SER A 11 8.74 25.17 4.30
N ARG A 12 8.36 24.23 5.14
CA ARG A 12 8.57 24.27 6.58
C ARG A 12 8.61 22.89 7.20
N LYS A 13 9.46 22.76 8.23
CA LYS A 13 9.50 21.58 9.10
C LYS A 13 8.99 21.96 10.49
N LEU A 14 8.11 21.15 11.02
CA LEU A 14 7.56 21.27 12.38
C LEU A 14 7.72 19.94 13.09
N THR A 15 8.10 19.98 14.36
CA THR A 15 8.19 18.80 15.22
C THR A 15 7.27 19.02 16.42
N PHE A 16 6.51 17.99 16.78
CA PHE A 16 5.57 17.98 17.86
C PHE A 16 6.03 16.95 18.89
N ASP A 17 6.92 17.41 19.78
CA ASP A 17 7.65 16.61 20.78
C ASP A 17 7.05 16.82 22.17
N ASP A 18 5.82 16.43 22.39
CA ASP A 18 5.23 16.47 23.69
C ASP A 18 5.09 15.05 24.24
N ALA A 19 6.00 14.68 25.13
CA ALA A 19 6.04 13.33 25.68
C ALA A 19 4.81 13.04 26.57
N ASP A 20 4.20 14.08 27.16
CA ASP A 20 3.05 13.95 28.04
C ASP A 20 1.74 13.83 27.25
N GLU A 21 1.71 14.33 26.02
CA GLU A 21 0.51 14.28 25.16
C GLU A 21 0.89 13.94 23.70
N PRO A 22 1.23 12.66 23.40
CA PRO A 22 1.60 12.24 22.06
C PRO A 22 0.42 12.41 21.09
N VAL A 23 0.74 12.63 19.79
CA VAL A 23 -0.29 12.71 18.75
C VAL A 23 -0.93 11.32 18.55
N THR A 24 -2.21 11.22 18.87
CA THR A 24 -3.02 10.00 18.69
C THR A 24 -3.99 10.10 17.52
N LYS A 25 -4.20 11.30 16.99
CA LYS A 25 -5.08 11.54 15.85
C LYS A 25 -4.44 12.53 14.87
N LEU A 26 -4.35 12.11 13.61
CA LEU A 26 -3.90 12.95 12.50
C LEU A 26 -5.05 13.20 11.54
N GLN A 27 -5.25 14.45 11.15
CA GLN A 27 -6.22 14.87 10.14
C GLN A 27 -5.53 15.72 9.07
N VAL A 28 -5.50 15.26 7.84
CA VAL A 28 -4.90 15.99 6.72
C VAL A 28 -5.96 16.30 5.66
N ARG A 29 -6.00 17.54 5.18
CA ARG A 29 -6.88 17.95 4.09
C ARG A 29 -6.14 18.80 3.09
N VAL A 30 -6.03 18.28 1.89
CA VAL A 30 -5.39 18.97 0.78
C VAL A 30 -6.27 18.94 -0.46
N VAL A 31 -6.06 19.88 -1.36
CA VAL A 31 -6.78 19.89 -2.63
C VAL A 31 -6.00 19.12 -3.67
N ASN A 32 -4.84 19.60 -4.06
CA ASN A 32 -3.94 18.90 -4.98
C ASN A 32 -2.56 18.73 -4.34
N GLY A 33 -1.69 17.97 -4.99
CA GLY A 33 -0.35 17.69 -4.52
C GLY A 33 -0.16 16.27 -4.03
N THR A 34 0.59 16.11 -2.95
CA THR A 34 0.90 14.77 -2.40
C THR A 34 0.89 14.78 -0.88
N VAL A 35 0.31 13.76 -0.30
CA VAL A 35 0.31 13.50 1.15
C VAL A 35 1.02 12.18 1.42
N ASN A 36 2.12 12.24 2.14
CA ASN A 36 2.84 11.05 2.62
C ASN A 36 2.69 10.95 4.14
N VAL A 37 2.17 9.84 4.64
CA VAL A 37 2.05 9.56 6.07
C VAL A 37 2.79 8.26 6.39
N VAL A 38 3.72 8.35 7.34
CA VAL A 38 4.52 7.20 7.80
C VAL A 38 4.31 7.00 9.29
N GLY A 39 3.89 5.81 9.68
CA GLY A 39 3.84 5.38 11.07
C GLY A 39 5.24 5.05 11.59
N THR A 40 5.60 5.58 12.75
CA THR A 40 6.90 5.37 13.40
C THR A 40 6.72 4.81 14.80
N GLU A 41 7.77 4.22 15.35
CA GLU A 41 7.78 3.78 16.75
C GLU A 41 8.08 4.93 17.73
N GLU A 42 8.38 6.13 17.21
CA GLU A 42 8.60 7.32 18.00
C GLU A 42 7.26 7.88 18.52
N SER A 43 7.26 8.48 19.69
CA SER A 43 6.09 9.17 20.26
C SER A 43 5.87 10.56 19.67
N SER A 44 6.91 11.15 19.05
CA SER A 44 6.88 12.46 18.41
C SER A 44 6.23 12.41 17.01
N ALA A 45 5.53 13.47 16.64
CA ALA A 45 5.08 13.68 15.28
C ALA A 45 5.94 14.73 14.58
N ARG A 46 6.23 14.50 13.29
CA ARG A 46 6.99 15.43 12.45
C ARG A 46 6.23 15.71 11.18
N LEU A 47 6.15 16.97 10.84
CA LEU A 47 5.57 17.48 9.61
C LEU A 47 6.66 18.14 8.77
N GLU A 48 6.77 17.77 7.54
CA GLU A 48 7.54 18.45 6.51
C GLU A 48 6.62 18.88 5.37
N VAL A 49 6.50 20.18 5.17
CA VAL A 49 5.86 20.79 4.02
C VAL A 49 6.96 21.16 3.05
N SER A 50 6.98 20.54 1.86
CA SER A 50 8.02 20.78 0.86
C SER A 50 7.64 21.89 -0.11
N SER A 51 6.37 22.03 -0.43
CA SER A 51 5.84 23.12 -1.26
C SER A 51 4.39 23.43 -0.91
N VAL A 52 4.02 24.70 -1.07
CA VAL A 52 2.63 25.17 -0.98
C VAL A 52 2.41 26.12 -2.13
N GLU A 53 1.34 25.91 -2.88
CA GLU A 53 0.86 26.81 -3.93
C GLU A 53 -0.56 27.26 -3.57
N GLY A 54 -0.78 28.57 -3.55
CA GLY A 54 -2.06 29.18 -3.16
C GLY A 54 -2.05 29.69 -1.70
N PRO A 55 -3.16 29.62 -0.98
CA PRO A 55 -3.24 30.07 0.40
C PRO A 55 -2.38 29.20 1.33
N PRO A 56 -1.92 29.75 2.47
CA PRO A 56 -1.10 28.99 3.40
C PRO A 56 -1.85 27.76 3.96
N LEU A 57 -1.11 26.68 4.21
CA LEU A 57 -1.61 25.57 4.99
C LEU A 57 -1.71 26.00 6.47
N ILE A 58 -2.79 25.65 7.09
CA ILE A 58 -2.99 25.83 8.52
C ILE A 58 -2.71 24.51 9.22
N VAL A 59 -1.78 24.54 10.14
CA VAL A 59 -1.44 23.42 11.02
C VAL A 59 -1.95 23.76 12.41
N THR A 60 -2.83 22.95 12.95
CA THR A 60 -3.39 23.14 14.28
C THR A 60 -3.14 21.90 15.13
N ARG A 61 -2.61 22.08 16.31
CA ARG A 61 -2.55 21.07 17.35
C ARG A 61 -3.52 21.43 18.46
N ASP A 62 -4.47 20.54 18.70
CA ASP A 62 -5.40 20.62 19.83
C ASP A 62 -5.27 19.31 20.63
N GLY A 63 -4.56 19.39 21.75
CA GLY A 63 -4.21 18.23 22.54
C GLY A 63 -3.46 17.17 21.73
N ALA A 64 -4.00 15.97 21.71
CA ALA A 64 -3.47 14.83 20.98
C ALA A 64 -3.85 14.79 19.49
N THR A 65 -4.59 15.80 18.98
CA THR A 65 -5.04 15.88 17.60
C THR A 65 -4.18 16.87 16.82
N LEU A 66 -3.61 16.41 15.70
CA LEU A 66 -2.88 17.23 14.74
C LEU A 66 -3.71 17.37 13.46
N THR A 67 -4.06 18.59 13.10
CA THR A 67 -4.84 18.92 11.90
C THR A 67 -4.03 19.75 10.94
N ILE A 68 -3.97 19.34 9.65
CA ILE A 68 -3.30 20.04 8.56
C ILE A 68 -4.32 20.25 7.44
N GLY A 69 -4.48 21.49 6.99
CA GLY A 69 -5.41 21.76 5.88
C GLY A 69 -5.53 23.25 5.58
N TYR A 70 -6.51 23.60 4.78
CA TYR A 70 -6.84 24.98 4.47
C TYR A 70 -8.02 25.43 5.35
N GLU A 71 -8.02 26.69 5.80
CA GLU A 71 -9.01 27.26 6.73
C GLU A 71 -10.45 27.18 6.19
N ASP A 72 -10.61 27.31 4.89
CA ASP A 72 -11.92 27.34 4.20
C ASP A 72 -12.45 25.95 3.81
N LEU A 73 -11.73 24.86 4.11
CA LEU A 73 -12.18 23.50 3.85
C LEU A 73 -12.81 22.88 5.09
N PRO A 74 -14.13 22.92 5.24
CA PRO A 74 -14.80 22.37 6.40
C PRO A 74 -14.71 20.84 6.42
N TRP A 75 -14.56 20.26 7.61
CA TRP A 75 -14.53 18.81 7.80
C TRP A 75 -15.86 18.11 7.44
N ARG A 76 -16.96 18.79 7.53
CA ARG A 76 -18.29 18.28 7.19
C ARG A 76 -18.78 18.95 5.91
N GLY A 77 -19.12 18.17 4.92
CA GLY A 77 -19.68 18.63 3.65
C GLY A 77 -18.80 18.41 2.45
N PHE A 78 -18.50 17.14 2.17
CA PHE A 78 -17.77 16.66 0.99
C PHE A 78 -18.21 17.35 -0.34
N LEU A 79 -19.49 17.69 -0.48
CA LEU A 79 -19.99 18.38 -1.68
C LEU A 79 -19.48 19.83 -1.84
N LYS A 80 -19.01 20.49 -0.75
CA LYS A 80 -18.38 21.80 -0.84
C LYS A 80 -16.96 21.78 -1.42
N TRP A 81 -16.34 20.61 -1.45
CA TRP A 81 -15.03 20.41 -2.06
C TRP A 81 -15.08 20.43 -3.59
N LEU A 82 -16.29 20.34 -4.16
CA LEU A 82 -16.51 20.40 -5.61
C LEU A 82 -16.60 21.84 -6.13
N ASP A 83 -16.38 22.86 -5.30
CA ASP A 83 -16.34 24.26 -5.75
C ASP A 83 -15.04 24.53 -6.55
N PRO A 84 -15.14 24.80 -7.87
CA PRO A 84 -13.97 24.97 -8.73
C PRO A 84 -13.05 26.13 -8.36
N GLN A 85 -13.55 27.13 -7.63
CA GLN A 85 -12.76 28.30 -7.25
C GLN A 85 -11.65 27.98 -6.23
N GLY A 86 -11.77 26.85 -5.52
CA GLY A 86 -10.78 26.38 -4.55
C GLY A 86 -9.72 25.45 -5.11
N TRP A 87 -9.75 25.06 -6.38
CA TRP A 87 -8.91 23.98 -6.93
C TRP A 87 -7.47 24.40 -7.28
N ASN A 88 -7.19 25.69 -7.43
CA ASN A 88 -5.85 26.20 -7.74
C ASN A 88 -4.96 26.28 -6.48
N ARG A 89 -4.89 25.19 -5.72
CA ARG A 89 -4.01 25.08 -4.56
C ARG A 89 -3.41 23.69 -4.51
N SER A 90 -2.13 23.64 -4.22
CA SER A 90 -1.37 22.40 -4.15
C SER A 90 -0.44 22.42 -2.96
N ALA A 91 -0.24 21.27 -2.33
CA ALA A 91 0.72 21.12 -1.27
C ALA A 91 1.38 19.74 -1.29
N VAL A 92 2.67 19.71 -1.02
CA VAL A 92 3.42 18.48 -0.82
C VAL A 92 3.76 18.37 0.66
N VAL A 93 3.15 17.37 1.31
CA VAL A 93 3.19 17.20 2.76
C VAL A 93 3.69 15.81 3.10
N SER A 94 4.69 15.72 3.96
CA SER A 94 5.21 14.47 4.51
C SER A 94 5.09 14.49 6.03
N LEU A 95 4.51 13.43 6.60
CA LEU A 95 4.22 13.30 8.02
C LEU A 95 4.80 12.00 8.56
N ALA A 96 5.51 12.08 9.65
CA ALA A 96 5.85 10.95 10.49
C ALA A 96 5.03 11.07 11.78
N VAL A 97 4.27 10.04 12.13
CA VAL A 97 3.41 10.02 13.32
C VAL A 97 3.57 8.70 14.08
N PRO A 98 3.23 8.64 15.37
CA PRO A 98 3.22 7.36 16.07
C PRO A 98 2.35 6.34 15.33
N ALA A 99 2.88 5.12 15.13
CA ALA A 99 2.18 4.08 14.36
C ALA A 99 0.80 3.71 14.92
N GLY A 100 0.55 3.94 16.21
CA GLY A 100 -0.74 3.73 16.84
C GLY A 100 -1.77 4.84 16.60
N ALA A 101 -1.41 5.94 15.94
CA ALA A 101 -2.31 7.05 15.71
C ALA A 101 -3.41 6.70 14.68
N ASP A 102 -4.60 7.27 14.90
CA ASP A 102 -5.68 7.27 13.92
C ASP A 102 -5.39 8.31 12.84
N VAL A 103 -5.44 7.92 11.57
CA VAL A 103 -5.10 8.76 10.43
C VAL A 103 -6.32 8.99 9.55
N GLU A 104 -6.62 10.24 9.27
CA GLU A 104 -7.72 10.66 8.41
C GLU A 104 -7.18 11.60 7.32
N VAL A 105 -7.27 11.19 6.05
CA VAL A 105 -6.79 11.95 4.89
C VAL A 105 -7.96 12.27 3.99
N GLY A 106 -8.16 13.56 3.73
CA GLY A 106 -9.15 14.07 2.78
C GLY A 106 -8.48 14.81 1.64
N MET A 107 -8.83 14.52 0.39
CA MET A 107 -8.21 15.12 -0.80
C MET A 107 -9.19 15.28 -1.95
N VAL A 108 -8.91 16.24 -2.83
CA VAL A 108 -9.70 16.42 -4.04
C VAL A 108 -9.00 15.76 -5.22
N GLY A 109 -7.81 16.22 -5.58
CA GLY A 109 -7.00 15.70 -6.69
C GLY A 109 -5.59 15.32 -6.29
N ALA A 110 -5.29 15.26 -4.99
CA ALA A 110 -3.98 14.88 -4.49
C ALA A 110 -3.79 13.36 -4.49
N GLY A 111 -2.53 12.92 -4.61
CA GLY A 111 -2.15 11.55 -4.31
C GLY A 111 -1.88 11.37 -2.82
N ALA A 112 -2.15 10.18 -2.26
CA ALA A 112 -1.82 9.84 -0.88
C ALA A 112 -1.05 8.54 -0.78
N VAL A 113 -0.03 8.53 0.09
CA VAL A 113 0.67 7.32 0.51
C VAL A 113 0.59 7.24 2.03
N VAL A 114 0.04 6.15 2.56
CA VAL A 114 -0.04 5.92 4.01
C VAL A 114 0.63 4.59 4.31
N SER A 115 1.60 4.60 5.20
CA SER A 115 2.39 3.41 5.51
C SER A 115 2.62 3.21 7.00
N GLY A 116 2.68 1.94 7.44
CA GLY A 116 3.11 1.55 8.79
C GLY A 116 2.15 1.94 9.93
N ILE A 117 0.88 2.24 9.66
CA ILE A 117 -0.12 2.62 10.66
C ILE A 117 -0.80 1.39 11.25
N ARG A 118 -0.89 1.33 12.57
CA ARG A 118 -1.62 0.30 13.35
C ARG A 118 -2.97 0.80 13.86
N GLY A 119 -3.16 2.13 13.93
CA GLY A 119 -4.44 2.75 14.23
C GLY A 119 -5.41 2.68 13.05
N ARG A 120 -6.58 3.28 13.18
CA ARG A 120 -7.55 3.38 12.10
C ARG A 120 -7.02 4.30 11.00
N THR A 121 -7.19 3.89 9.76
CA THR A 121 -6.87 4.72 8.59
C THR A 121 -8.13 4.98 7.78
N GLU A 122 -8.45 6.25 7.56
CA GLU A 122 -9.57 6.67 6.74
C GLU A 122 -9.08 7.62 5.64
N VAL A 123 -9.31 7.26 4.37
CA VAL A 123 -8.94 8.07 3.21
C VAL A 123 -10.17 8.39 2.40
N ARG A 124 -10.39 9.66 2.11
CA ARG A 124 -11.47 10.15 1.25
C ARG A 124 -10.92 11.02 0.14
N GLY A 125 -11.18 10.63 -1.10
CA GLY A 125 -10.73 11.35 -2.30
C GLY A 125 -11.85 11.60 -3.30
N VAL A 126 -11.69 12.62 -4.13
CA VAL A 126 -12.52 12.78 -5.33
C VAL A 126 -11.78 12.16 -6.51
N SER A 127 -10.54 12.54 -6.72
CA SER A 127 -9.63 11.98 -7.70
C SER A 127 -8.23 11.94 -7.12
N GLY A 128 -7.34 11.19 -7.72
CA GLY A 128 -6.00 10.97 -7.21
C GLY A 128 -5.86 9.60 -6.57
N ASP A 129 -4.70 9.01 -6.78
CA ASP A 129 -4.43 7.63 -6.39
C ASP A 129 -4.02 7.55 -4.92
N THR A 130 -4.38 6.46 -4.29
CA THR A 130 -4.04 6.16 -2.90
C THR A 130 -3.26 4.87 -2.82
N THR A 131 -2.10 4.92 -2.17
CA THR A 131 -1.29 3.73 -1.87
C THR A 131 -1.22 3.52 -0.36
N LEU A 132 -1.62 2.34 0.08
CA LEU A 132 -1.64 1.92 1.48
C LEU A 132 -0.65 0.77 1.68
N VAL A 133 0.31 0.92 2.60
CA VAL A 133 1.37 -0.08 2.77
C VAL A 133 1.50 -0.48 4.23
N LYS A 134 1.47 -1.78 4.51
CA LYS A 134 1.70 -2.35 5.87
C LYS A 134 0.80 -1.73 6.94
N LEU A 135 -0.50 -1.70 6.68
CA LEU A 135 -1.48 -1.22 7.65
C LEU A 135 -2.06 -2.38 8.43
N ALA A 136 -2.09 -2.27 9.77
CA ALA A 136 -2.60 -3.33 10.64
C ALA A 136 -3.98 -3.00 11.25
N GLY A 137 -4.35 -1.72 11.35
CA GLY A 137 -5.65 -1.28 11.83
C GLY A 137 -6.74 -1.34 10.75
N PRO A 138 -8.00 -1.01 11.13
CA PRO A 138 -9.09 -0.93 10.18
C PRO A 138 -8.87 0.17 9.15
N VAL A 139 -9.07 -0.13 7.88
CA VAL A 139 -8.89 0.77 6.74
C VAL A 139 -10.23 1.03 6.07
N ARG A 140 -10.56 2.28 5.86
CA ARG A 140 -11.70 2.73 5.06
C ARG A 140 -11.22 3.71 3.99
N ALA A 141 -11.42 3.38 2.73
CA ALA A 141 -11.09 4.24 1.60
C ALA A 141 -12.35 4.50 0.76
N GLU A 142 -12.59 5.77 0.45
CA GLU A 142 -13.70 6.22 -0.38
C GLU A 142 -13.15 7.13 -1.48
N SER A 143 -13.44 6.83 -2.74
CA SER A 143 -13.01 7.64 -3.88
C SER A 143 -14.17 7.83 -4.88
N VAL A 144 -14.06 8.83 -5.73
CA VAL A 144 -14.96 8.95 -6.88
C VAL A 144 -14.28 8.35 -8.12
N THR A 145 -13.04 8.78 -8.42
CA THR A 145 -12.32 8.35 -9.63
C THR A 145 -10.86 7.93 -9.38
N GLY A 146 -10.40 7.93 -8.14
CA GLY A 146 -9.03 7.54 -7.80
C GLY A 146 -8.88 6.05 -7.56
N ASN A 147 -7.73 5.51 -7.89
CA ASN A 147 -7.39 4.12 -7.67
C ASN A 147 -6.86 3.89 -6.25
N LEU A 148 -7.09 2.70 -5.74
CA LEU A 148 -6.55 2.25 -4.47
C LEU A 148 -5.64 1.05 -4.65
N GLU A 149 -4.39 1.21 -4.25
CA GLU A 149 -3.44 0.12 -4.10
C GLU A 149 -3.19 -0.15 -2.62
N ALA A 150 -3.41 -1.37 -2.16
CA ALA A 150 -3.23 -1.80 -0.78
C ALA A 150 -2.25 -2.97 -0.73
N GLN A 151 -1.07 -2.76 -0.17
CA GLN A 151 -0.03 -3.76 -0.05
C GLN A 151 0.20 -4.16 1.42
N ALA A 152 0.23 -5.45 1.71
CA ALA A 152 0.48 -6.02 3.03
C ALA A 152 -0.43 -5.43 4.12
N VAL A 153 -1.72 -5.25 3.79
CA VAL A 153 -2.74 -4.81 4.74
C VAL A 153 -3.27 -6.02 5.50
N THR A 154 -3.11 -5.99 6.83
CA THR A 154 -3.56 -7.08 7.73
C THR A 154 -4.82 -6.74 8.49
N GLY A 155 -5.26 -5.49 8.49
CA GLY A 155 -6.52 -5.03 9.06
C GLY A 155 -7.73 -5.29 8.14
N GLU A 156 -8.93 -4.94 8.64
CA GLU A 156 -10.14 -4.94 7.81
C GLU A 156 -10.02 -3.84 6.75
N LEU A 157 -10.26 -4.19 5.48
CA LEU A 157 -10.25 -3.23 4.37
C LEU A 157 -11.67 -3.01 3.84
N ARG A 158 -12.11 -1.76 3.82
CA ARG A 158 -13.36 -1.32 3.16
C ARG A 158 -13.05 -0.28 2.10
N PHE A 159 -13.42 -0.57 0.88
CA PHE A 159 -13.26 0.33 -0.26
C PHE A 159 -14.59 0.64 -0.93
N LYS A 160 -14.82 1.91 -1.24
CA LYS A 160 -15.97 2.35 -2.02
C LYS A 160 -15.53 3.32 -3.08
N SER A 161 -15.93 3.06 -4.33
CA SER A 161 -15.61 3.93 -5.46
C SER A 161 -16.81 4.07 -6.40
N VAL A 162 -16.76 5.08 -7.22
CA VAL A 162 -17.64 5.17 -8.38
C VAL A 162 -16.91 4.63 -9.61
N SER A 163 -15.65 5.05 -9.82
CA SER A 163 -14.91 4.78 -11.06
C SER A 163 -13.41 4.64 -10.78
N GLY A 164 -13.04 3.83 -9.83
CA GLY A 164 -11.65 3.60 -9.45
C GLY A 164 -11.38 2.12 -9.24
N ASP A 165 -10.17 1.73 -9.55
CA ASP A 165 -9.72 0.35 -9.43
C ASP A 165 -9.23 0.05 -8.02
N LEU A 166 -9.39 -1.19 -7.60
CA LEU A 166 -8.83 -1.71 -6.37
C LEU A 166 -7.80 -2.79 -6.69
N THR A 167 -6.58 -2.57 -6.21
CA THR A 167 -5.53 -3.59 -6.22
C THR A 167 -5.09 -3.89 -4.80
N VAL A 168 -5.26 -5.14 -4.37
CA VAL A 168 -4.77 -5.64 -3.08
C VAL A 168 -3.67 -6.65 -3.35
N ILE A 169 -2.49 -6.42 -2.78
CA ILE A 169 -1.31 -7.28 -2.91
C ILE A 169 -0.91 -7.74 -1.51
N GLU A 170 -0.69 -9.05 -1.35
CA GLU A 170 -0.33 -9.64 -0.06
C GLU A 170 -1.31 -9.29 1.06
N GLY A 171 -2.61 -9.27 0.73
CA GLY A 171 -3.66 -9.00 1.71
C GLY A 171 -3.82 -10.19 2.67
N ALA A 172 -3.59 -9.94 3.97
CA ALA A 172 -3.75 -10.95 5.03
C ALA A 172 -4.88 -10.61 6.01
N GLY A 173 -5.68 -9.59 5.71
CA GLY A 173 -6.78 -9.14 6.55
C GLY A 173 -7.92 -10.14 6.63
N GLY A 174 -8.57 -10.24 7.80
CA GLY A 174 -9.70 -11.12 8.04
C GLY A 174 -10.97 -10.72 7.27
N ARG A 175 -11.04 -9.48 6.76
CA ARG A 175 -12.19 -9.00 5.96
C ARG A 175 -11.76 -8.01 4.89
N VAL A 176 -12.26 -8.23 3.67
CA VAL A 176 -12.15 -7.29 2.55
C VAL A 176 -13.54 -7.05 1.98
N ALA A 177 -14.00 -5.81 2.00
CA ALA A 177 -15.27 -5.40 1.41
C ALA A 177 -15.04 -4.26 0.41
N ALA A 178 -15.36 -4.48 -0.85
CA ALA A 178 -15.24 -3.47 -1.90
C ALA A 178 -16.51 -3.33 -2.71
N GLU A 179 -16.90 -2.09 -2.94
CA GLU A 179 -18.06 -1.70 -3.74
C GLU A 179 -17.64 -0.66 -4.77
N SER A 180 -17.87 -0.92 -6.06
CA SER A 180 -17.63 0.04 -7.15
C SER A 180 -18.81 0.04 -8.13
N VAL A 181 -18.95 1.11 -8.88
CA VAL A 181 -19.86 1.11 -10.03
C VAL A 181 -19.10 0.67 -11.28
N SER A 182 -17.92 1.24 -11.51
CA SER A 182 -17.15 1.03 -12.72
C SER A 182 -15.65 1.00 -12.37
N GLY A 183 -15.13 -0.14 -12.06
CA GLY A 183 -13.73 -0.30 -11.70
C GLY A 183 -13.38 -1.77 -11.53
N ASP A 184 -12.17 -2.09 -11.84
CA ASP A 184 -11.62 -3.43 -11.73
C ASP A 184 -11.15 -3.71 -10.30
N MET A 185 -11.26 -4.96 -9.87
CA MET A 185 -10.86 -5.39 -8.54
C MET A 185 -9.91 -6.57 -8.64
N LEU A 186 -8.65 -6.34 -8.30
CA LEU A 186 -7.63 -7.38 -8.23
C LEU A 186 -7.27 -7.63 -6.77
N LEU A 187 -7.53 -8.84 -6.29
CA LEU A 187 -7.14 -9.27 -4.95
C LEU A 187 -6.15 -10.42 -5.04
N ASP A 188 -4.96 -10.21 -4.49
CA ASP A 188 -3.96 -11.24 -4.26
C ASP A 188 -3.78 -11.43 -2.75
N LEU A 189 -4.25 -12.55 -2.24
CA LEU A 189 -4.18 -12.85 -0.82
C LEU A 189 -2.84 -13.48 -0.46
N ASP A 190 -2.33 -13.10 0.72
CA ASP A 190 -1.12 -13.68 1.29
C ASP A 190 -1.29 -15.19 1.52
N PRO A 191 -0.25 -16.01 1.28
CA PRO A 191 -0.29 -17.46 1.55
C PRO A 191 -0.64 -17.83 2.99
N THR A 192 -0.31 -16.96 3.93
CA THR A 192 -0.60 -17.14 5.37
C THR A 192 -1.99 -16.65 5.77
N ALA A 193 -2.75 -16.07 4.83
CA ALA A 193 -4.10 -15.59 5.07
C ALA A 193 -4.96 -16.74 5.60
N ARG A 194 -5.55 -16.52 6.78
CA ARG A 194 -6.52 -17.46 7.37
C ARG A 194 -7.85 -17.32 6.65
N ALA A 195 -8.87 -18.03 7.13
CA ALA A 195 -10.23 -17.90 6.64
C ALA A 195 -10.63 -16.42 6.53
N THR A 196 -10.82 -15.92 5.32
CA THR A 196 -11.07 -14.50 5.04
C THR A 196 -12.51 -14.30 4.58
N ASP A 197 -13.15 -13.22 5.03
CA ASP A 197 -14.46 -12.79 4.57
C ASP A 197 -14.31 -11.75 3.46
N ILE A 198 -14.50 -12.17 2.22
CA ILE A 198 -14.36 -11.33 1.02
C ILE A 198 -15.72 -11.03 0.43
N ARG A 199 -16.02 -9.74 0.26
CA ARG A 199 -17.22 -9.27 -0.42
C ARG A 199 -16.88 -8.20 -1.45
N LEU A 200 -17.03 -8.55 -2.73
CA LEU A 200 -16.79 -7.64 -3.84
C LEU A 200 -18.08 -7.44 -4.63
N THR A 201 -18.40 -6.20 -4.92
CA THR A 201 -19.58 -5.84 -5.70
C THR A 201 -19.21 -4.74 -6.68
N THR A 202 -19.41 -5.00 -7.98
CA THR A 202 -19.26 -3.97 -9.01
C THR A 202 -20.43 -4.07 -10.00
N VAL A 203 -20.72 -3.00 -10.70
CA VAL A 203 -21.70 -3.05 -11.79
C VAL A 203 -21.01 -3.41 -13.09
N SER A 204 -19.89 -2.77 -13.38
CA SER A 204 -19.17 -2.90 -14.64
C SER A 204 -17.66 -2.87 -14.37
N GLY A 205 -17.06 -4.02 -14.27
CA GLY A 205 -15.63 -4.18 -14.00
C GLY A 205 -15.25 -5.64 -13.87
N GLU A 206 -13.99 -5.92 -14.07
CA GLU A 206 -13.46 -7.26 -13.89
C GLU A 206 -13.08 -7.50 -12.42
N VAL A 207 -13.34 -8.71 -11.94
CA VAL A 207 -12.98 -9.13 -10.60
C VAL A 207 -12.04 -10.32 -10.71
N ALA A 208 -10.79 -10.15 -10.32
CA ALA A 208 -9.80 -11.21 -10.28
C ALA A 208 -9.36 -11.45 -8.83
N ILE A 209 -9.49 -12.68 -8.35
CA ILE A 209 -9.12 -13.05 -6.99
C ILE A 209 -8.15 -14.21 -7.05
N ARG A 210 -6.95 -14.00 -6.54
CA ARG A 210 -5.93 -15.02 -6.36
C ARG A 210 -5.93 -15.48 -4.91
N LEU A 211 -6.37 -16.73 -4.70
CA LEU A 211 -6.47 -17.35 -3.39
C LEU A 211 -5.19 -18.13 -3.07
N PRO A 212 -4.79 -18.21 -1.80
CA PRO A 212 -3.70 -19.07 -1.36
C PRO A 212 -4.03 -20.54 -1.61
N HIS A 213 -3.03 -21.39 -1.52
CA HIS A 213 -3.21 -22.83 -1.53
C HIS A 213 -2.55 -23.45 -0.29
N PRO A 214 -3.30 -24.21 0.55
CA PRO A 214 -4.74 -24.50 0.44
C PRO A 214 -5.63 -23.31 0.78
N ALA A 215 -6.74 -23.14 0.06
CA ALA A 215 -7.75 -22.13 0.35
C ALA A 215 -8.84 -22.72 1.26
N ASP A 216 -9.42 -21.88 2.13
CA ASP A 216 -10.47 -22.28 3.05
C ASP A 216 -11.62 -21.28 3.04
N ALA A 217 -12.58 -21.47 2.13
CA ALA A 217 -13.71 -20.56 1.97
C ALA A 217 -14.93 -21.23 1.30
N ARG A 218 -16.12 -20.73 1.64
CA ARG A 218 -17.34 -20.92 0.84
C ARG A 218 -17.40 -19.87 -0.24
N VAL A 219 -17.50 -20.30 -1.48
CA VAL A 219 -17.41 -19.43 -2.66
C VAL A 219 -18.77 -19.28 -3.30
N GLU A 220 -19.16 -18.03 -3.54
CA GLU A 220 -20.32 -17.64 -4.32
C GLU A 220 -19.97 -16.43 -5.19
N ALA A 221 -19.74 -16.65 -6.49
CA ALA A 221 -19.42 -15.59 -7.43
C ALA A 221 -20.43 -15.57 -8.57
N ASN A 222 -21.03 -14.41 -8.86
CA ASN A 222 -22.13 -14.26 -9.80
C ASN A 222 -21.87 -13.12 -10.78
N THR A 223 -22.13 -13.36 -12.06
CA THR A 223 -22.21 -12.30 -13.08
C THR A 223 -23.50 -12.44 -13.88
N ALA A 224 -24.13 -11.32 -14.21
CA ALA A 224 -25.34 -11.35 -15.03
C ALA A 224 -25.00 -11.43 -16.53
N SER A 225 -23.91 -10.78 -16.97
CA SER A 225 -23.48 -10.85 -18.38
C SER A 225 -21.97 -10.72 -18.49
N GLY A 226 -21.25 -11.77 -18.19
CA GLY A 226 -19.80 -11.76 -18.23
C GLY A 226 -19.21 -13.15 -18.36
N ALA A 227 -17.89 -13.22 -18.48
CA ALA A 227 -17.19 -14.49 -18.42
C ALA A 227 -16.90 -14.86 -16.97
N VAL A 228 -16.85 -16.15 -16.68
CA VAL A 228 -16.35 -16.67 -15.42
C VAL A 228 -15.26 -17.69 -15.69
N SER A 229 -14.17 -17.61 -14.94
CA SER A 229 -13.09 -18.59 -14.97
C SER A 229 -12.77 -19.04 -13.54
N ASN A 230 -12.37 -20.29 -13.40
CA ASN A 230 -12.11 -20.91 -12.11
C ASN A 230 -10.97 -21.92 -12.24
N ALA A 231 -9.98 -21.79 -11.39
CA ALA A 231 -8.80 -22.66 -11.33
C ALA A 231 -8.89 -23.77 -10.24
N PHE A 232 -10.07 -23.94 -9.60
CA PHE A 232 -10.28 -24.91 -8.50
C PHE A 232 -11.24 -26.00 -8.93
N GLU A 233 -10.87 -27.25 -8.76
CA GLU A 233 -11.69 -28.43 -9.15
C GLU A 233 -12.94 -28.58 -8.29
N ASP A 234 -12.89 -28.14 -7.03
CA ASP A 234 -14.02 -28.21 -6.08
C ASP A 234 -15.12 -27.18 -6.34
N LEU A 235 -14.87 -26.21 -7.21
CA LEU A 235 -15.83 -25.19 -7.56
C LEU A 235 -16.52 -25.51 -8.88
N ARG A 236 -17.84 -25.31 -8.90
CA ARG A 236 -18.69 -25.59 -10.07
C ARG A 236 -19.15 -24.31 -10.73
N ILE A 237 -19.04 -24.26 -12.04
CA ILE A 237 -19.61 -23.20 -12.86
C ILE A 237 -20.99 -23.67 -13.34
N SER A 238 -22.00 -22.87 -13.09
CA SER A 238 -23.36 -23.07 -13.58
C SER A 238 -23.89 -21.75 -14.15
N GLY A 239 -24.88 -21.82 -15.02
CA GLY A 239 -25.51 -20.62 -15.56
C GLY A 239 -26.52 -20.93 -16.67
N ASN A 240 -27.50 -20.04 -16.80
CA ASN A 240 -28.53 -20.10 -17.84
C ASN A 240 -28.73 -18.66 -18.37
N TRP A 241 -28.97 -18.51 -19.68
CA TRP A 241 -29.40 -17.26 -20.31
C TRP A 241 -28.48 -16.05 -20.02
N GLY A 242 -27.16 -16.25 -20.11
CA GLY A 242 -26.18 -15.17 -19.88
C GLY A 242 -25.68 -15.06 -18.44
N THR A 243 -26.49 -15.37 -17.45
CA THR A 243 -26.08 -15.36 -16.04
C THR A 243 -25.15 -16.54 -15.77
N LYS A 244 -23.99 -16.28 -15.13
CA LYS A 244 -23.02 -17.31 -14.74
C LYS A 244 -22.73 -17.22 -13.25
N LYS A 245 -22.55 -18.37 -12.64
CA LYS A 245 -22.30 -18.49 -11.20
C LYS A 245 -21.22 -19.52 -10.94
N ILE A 246 -20.31 -19.19 -10.02
CA ILE A 246 -19.34 -20.12 -9.45
C ILE A 246 -19.77 -20.40 -8.01
N THR A 247 -19.88 -21.67 -7.64
CA THR A 247 -20.22 -22.06 -6.26
C THR A 247 -19.45 -23.29 -5.84
N GLY A 248 -19.17 -23.38 -4.55
CA GLY A 248 -18.54 -24.54 -3.94
C GLY A 248 -17.92 -24.20 -2.60
N THR A 249 -17.17 -25.14 -2.08
CA THR A 249 -16.48 -25.01 -0.80
C THR A 249 -15.04 -25.45 -1.01
N LEU A 250 -14.11 -24.60 -0.66
CA LEU A 250 -12.67 -24.85 -0.62
C LEU A 250 -12.30 -25.18 0.82
N GLY A 251 -11.56 -26.26 1.03
CA GLY A 251 -11.15 -26.70 2.37
C GLY A 251 -12.34 -26.98 3.29
N ALA A 252 -12.29 -26.51 4.52
CA ALA A 252 -13.35 -26.66 5.51
C ALA A 252 -14.50 -25.64 5.35
N GLY A 253 -14.30 -24.60 4.55
CA GLY A 253 -15.31 -23.56 4.30
C GLY A 253 -15.50 -22.59 5.47
N ASN A 254 -14.45 -22.31 6.23
CA ASN A 254 -14.53 -21.40 7.38
C ASN A 254 -14.61 -19.92 6.96
N GLY A 255 -14.01 -19.55 5.83
CA GLY A 255 -14.13 -18.22 5.23
C GLY A 255 -15.32 -18.10 4.29
N THR A 256 -15.58 -16.88 3.83
CA THR A 256 -16.60 -16.59 2.80
C THR A 256 -16.02 -15.74 1.68
N LEU A 257 -16.31 -16.11 0.44
CA LEU A 257 -15.98 -15.31 -0.73
C LEU A 257 -17.26 -15.07 -1.53
N ARG A 258 -17.66 -13.81 -1.60
CA ARG A 258 -18.77 -13.36 -2.43
C ARG A 258 -18.31 -12.32 -3.41
N ALA A 259 -18.46 -12.59 -4.69
CA ALA A 259 -18.19 -11.64 -5.77
C ALA A 259 -19.46 -11.50 -6.63
N THR A 260 -19.85 -10.26 -6.90
CA THR A 260 -21.02 -9.99 -7.72
C THR A 260 -20.72 -8.87 -8.70
N THR A 261 -20.96 -9.14 -9.97
CA THR A 261 -20.92 -8.11 -11.02
C THR A 261 -22.16 -8.21 -11.91
N VAL A 262 -22.54 -7.12 -12.54
CA VAL A 262 -23.64 -7.13 -13.51
C VAL A 262 -23.07 -7.40 -14.90
N SER A 263 -22.10 -6.63 -15.34
CA SER A 263 -21.52 -6.75 -16.66
C SER A 263 -19.99 -6.77 -16.63
N GLY A 264 -19.44 -7.77 -15.99
CA GLY A 264 -18.01 -7.93 -15.86
C GLY A 264 -17.63 -9.39 -15.71
N SER A 265 -16.38 -9.69 -15.93
CA SER A 265 -15.82 -11.03 -15.78
C SER A 265 -15.39 -11.29 -14.33
N ILE A 266 -15.49 -12.56 -13.91
CA ILE A 266 -14.96 -12.98 -12.61
C ILE A 266 -13.96 -14.11 -12.83
N ALA A 267 -12.73 -13.93 -12.32
CA ALA A 267 -11.67 -14.92 -12.36
C ALA A 267 -11.25 -15.32 -10.95
N LEU A 268 -11.35 -16.61 -10.64
CA LEU A 268 -10.79 -17.19 -9.43
C LEU A 268 -9.52 -17.95 -9.80
N LEU A 269 -8.39 -17.42 -9.30
CA LEU A 269 -7.05 -17.90 -9.61
C LEU A 269 -6.47 -18.61 -8.39
N ARG A 270 -5.67 -19.63 -8.63
CA ARG A 270 -4.92 -20.33 -7.60
C ARG A 270 -3.52 -19.75 -7.56
N ARG A 271 -3.05 -19.38 -6.36
CA ARG A 271 -1.65 -19.05 -6.16
C ARG A 271 -0.82 -20.32 -6.33
N PRO A 272 0.27 -20.31 -7.13
CA PRO A 272 1.20 -21.43 -7.15
C PRO A 272 1.67 -21.72 -5.72
N ALA A 273 1.92 -22.99 -5.40
CA ALA A 273 2.70 -23.31 -4.20
C ALA A 273 4.06 -22.60 -4.39
N ASP A 274 4.51 -21.89 -3.36
CA ASP A 274 5.74 -21.10 -3.45
C ASP A 274 6.84 -21.97 -4.11
N GLU A 275 7.36 -21.50 -5.23
CA GLU A 275 8.69 -21.88 -5.64
C GLU A 275 9.58 -21.39 -4.49
N GLU A 276 10.25 -22.32 -3.82
CA GLU A 276 11.30 -22.00 -2.85
C GLU A 276 12.17 -20.89 -3.48
N PRO A 277 12.45 -19.79 -2.74
CA PRO A 277 13.27 -18.74 -3.31
C PRO A 277 14.56 -19.39 -3.83
N PRO A 278 14.91 -19.24 -5.11
CA PRO A 278 16.16 -19.75 -5.60
C PRO A 278 17.25 -18.97 -4.87
N PHE A 279 18.04 -19.67 -4.07
CA PHE A 279 19.12 -19.13 -3.26
C PHE A 279 18.77 -18.67 -1.83
N GLU A 280 18.46 -19.59 -0.94
CA GLU A 280 19.14 -19.56 0.33
C GLU A 280 20.55 -20.12 0.07
N ASP A 281 21.56 -19.27 0.16
CA ASP A 281 22.97 -19.69 0.22
C ASP A 281 23.07 -20.76 1.32
N ALA A 282 23.27 -21.98 0.93
CA ALA A 282 23.61 -23.07 1.85
C ALA A 282 24.81 -22.57 2.68
N PRO A 283 24.75 -22.65 4.02
CA PRO A 283 25.91 -22.31 4.84
C PRO A 283 27.08 -23.14 4.34
N GLY A 284 28.12 -22.45 3.85
CA GLY A 284 29.29 -23.05 3.25
C GLY A 284 29.80 -24.17 4.15
N GLU A 285 29.77 -25.38 3.65
CA GLU A 285 30.52 -26.48 4.21
C GLU A 285 31.98 -26.07 4.24
N ASN A 286 32.49 -25.76 5.42
CA ASN A 286 33.92 -25.67 5.66
C ASN A 286 34.54 -27.00 5.25
N PRO A 287 35.50 -27.05 4.33
CA PRO A 287 36.22 -28.28 4.06
C PRO A 287 36.95 -28.74 5.33
N PRO A 288 36.99 -30.06 5.64
CA PRO A 288 37.63 -30.57 6.85
C PRO A 288 39.11 -30.23 6.83
N ALA A 289 39.59 -29.70 7.93
CA ALA A 289 41.02 -29.47 8.18
C ALA A 289 41.79 -30.80 8.03
N GLY A 290 42.55 -30.87 6.94
CA GLY A 290 43.47 -31.97 6.70
C GLY A 290 44.69 -31.84 7.61
N ASP A 291 45.01 -32.93 8.28
CA ASP A 291 46.13 -33.19 9.17
C ASP A 291 47.47 -32.70 8.63
N ALA A 292 48.16 -31.96 9.47
CA ALA A 292 49.57 -31.60 9.31
C ALA A 292 50.48 -32.78 9.59
N ALA A 293 51.26 -33.21 8.63
CA ALA A 293 52.45 -34.09 8.86
C ALA A 293 53.70 -33.43 8.27
N SER A 294 54.51 -32.97 9.20
CA SER A 294 55.99 -32.90 9.29
C SER A 294 56.87 -33.13 8.07
N GLY A 295 57.86 -32.22 7.91
CA GLY A 295 59.22 -32.55 7.48
C GLY A 295 59.87 -31.65 6.49
N GLY A 296 60.71 -30.73 6.94
CA GLY A 296 61.76 -29.88 6.44
C GLY A 296 62.55 -30.28 5.19
N PRO A 297 63.67 -29.63 4.86
CA PRO A 297 64.11 -28.24 5.09
C PRO A 297 64.43 -27.49 3.75
N ALA A 298 64.78 -26.23 3.87
CA ALA A 298 65.19 -25.30 2.81
C ALA A 298 66.45 -25.70 2.03
N PRO A 299 66.71 -25.10 0.82
CA PRO A 299 67.73 -24.08 0.79
C PRO A 299 67.43 -22.86 -0.09
N GLU A 300 68.01 -21.80 0.36
CA GLU A 300 68.57 -20.56 -0.22
C GLU A 300 68.66 -20.39 -1.73
N GLY A 301 68.47 -19.15 -2.18
CA GLY A 301 69.17 -18.64 -3.32
C GLY A 301 68.46 -17.59 -4.17
N ALA A 302 68.72 -16.33 -3.81
CA ALA A 302 69.29 -15.28 -4.66
C ALA A 302 68.38 -14.52 -5.66
N SER A 303 68.36 -13.24 -5.40
CA SER A 303 68.58 -12.07 -6.27
C SER A 303 67.42 -11.53 -7.12
N SER A 304 67.04 -10.33 -6.70
CA SER A 304 66.65 -9.18 -7.55
C SER A 304 67.73 -8.87 -8.64
N PRO A 305 67.48 -8.08 -9.68
CA PRO A 305 66.97 -6.70 -9.60
C PRO A 305 66.13 -6.18 -10.79
N ALA A 306 65.42 -5.10 -10.52
CA ALA A 306 65.30 -3.79 -11.14
C ALA A 306 65.10 -3.59 -12.66
N ASP A 307 64.37 -2.52 -12.90
CA ASP A 307 64.32 -1.55 -14.00
C ASP A 307 63.22 -1.82 -15.05
N ASP A 308 62.56 -0.88 -15.56
CA ASP A 308 62.47 0.59 -15.61
C ASP A 308 61.47 0.97 -16.69
N GLN A 309 60.88 2.12 -16.49
CA GLN A 309 60.40 3.08 -17.51
C GLN A 309 59.23 2.84 -18.44
N SER A 310 58.31 3.71 -18.19
CA SER A 310 57.90 4.83 -19.07
C SER A 310 56.90 4.56 -20.19
N GLY A 311 55.92 5.46 -20.21
CA GLY A 311 55.59 6.13 -21.43
C GLY A 311 54.11 6.17 -21.79
N SER A 312 53.49 7.24 -21.42
CA SER A 312 52.93 8.24 -22.33
C SER A 312 51.61 7.97 -23.06
N ALA A 313 50.67 8.75 -22.68
CA ALA A 313 49.92 9.71 -23.50
C ALA A 313 48.94 9.27 -24.57
N GLY A 314 47.84 9.92 -24.57
CA GLY A 314 47.10 10.32 -25.76
C GLY A 314 45.66 9.83 -25.83
N SER A 315 44.76 10.61 -25.41
CA SER A 315 44.07 11.69 -26.15
C SER A 315 42.77 11.25 -26.85
N THR A 316 41.70 11.83 -26.40
CA THR A 316 40.62 12.51 -27.13
C THR A 316 39.78 11.80 -28.17
N LYS A 317 38.48 11.86 -27.99
CA LYS A 317 37.36 12.39 -28.81
C LYS A 317 36.09 11.61 -28.54
N LYS A 318 35.06 12.20 -27.98
CA LYS A 318 34.01 13.14 -28.43
C LYS A 318 33.22 12.65 -29.65
N VAL A 319 31.90 12.82 -29.55
CA VAL A 319 30.82 12.85 -30.55
C VAL A 319 29.98 11.57 -30.58
N LEU A 320 28.75 11.52 -30.33
CA LEU A 320 27.55 12.41 -30.46
C LEU A 320 26.55 12.06 -29.37
#